data_10d364def1127828af9faa3428d0d40f
#
_entry.id   10d364def1127828af9faa3428d0d40f
#
_cell.length_a   1.000
_cell.length_b   1.000
_cell.length_c   1.000
_cell.angle_alpha   90.00
_cell.angle_beta   90.00
_cell.angle_gamma   90.00
#
_symmetry.space_group_name_H-M   'P 1'
#
loop_
_entity.id
_entity.type
_entity.pdbx_description
1 polymer ?
#
loop_
_entity_poly.entity_id
_entity_poly.type
_entity_poly.pdbx_seq_one_letter_code
_entity_poly.pdbx_strand_id
1 'polypeptide(L)' 'MPRAVRDKLDRVRIKLHLKDWSALTLAERARLRDLPCSSEEDVRGYAAAVEALVLRLTGKPAEKIP' A
#
# COMPACT_ATOMS: atom_id res chain seq x y z
N MET A 1 -4.77 -10.19 4.85
CA MET A 1 -4.85 -8.77 4.44
C MET A 1 -6.32 -8.39 4.24
N PRO A 2 -6.79 -7.28 4.79
CA PRO A 2 -8.17 -6.85 4.58
C PRO A 2 -8.45 -6.61 3.09
N ARG A 3 -9.65 -6.98 2.66
CA ARG A 3 -10.06 -6.81 1.27
C ARG A 3 -10.02 -5.34 0.82
N ALA A 4 -10.38 -4.43 1.71
CA ALA A 4 -10.35 -3.00 1.40
C ALA A 4 -8.93 -2.53 1.03
N VAL A 5 -7.91 -3.02 1.72
CA VAL A 5 -6.51 -2.71 1.41
C VAL A 5 -6.13 -3.32 0.07
N ARG A 6 -6.52 -4.56 -0.16
CA ARG A 6 -6.22 -5.26 -1.43
C ARG A 6 -6.83 -4.53 -2.62
N ASP A 7 -8.09 -4.09 -2.50
CA ASP A 7 -8.76 -3.37 -3.57
C ASP A 7 -8.05 -2.03 -3.87
N LYS A 8 -7.59 -1.34 -2.83
CA LYS A 8 -6.84 -0.10 -2.99
C LYS A 8 -5.48 -0.34 -3.65
N LEU A 9 -4.79 -1.40 -3.26
CA LEU A 9 -3.52 -1.78 -3.89
C LEU A 9 -3.70 -2.10 -5.37
N ASP A 10 -4.76 -2.81 -5.73
CA ASP A 10 -5.06 -3.11 -7.12
C ASP A 10 -5.32 -1.82 -7.91
N ARG A 11 -5.98 -0.85 -7.30
CA ARG A 11 -6.28 0.43 -7.94
C ARG A 11 -5.01 1.24 -8.23
N VAL A 12 -4.04 1.21 -7.33
CA VAL A 12 -2.76 1.90 -7.54
C VAL A 12 -1.75 1.03 -8.29
N ARG A 13 -2.10 -0.22 -8.58
CA ARG A 13 -1.28 -1.17 -9.32
C ARG A 13 0.07 -1.44 -8.64
N ILE A 14 0.04 -1.55 -7.33
CA ILE A 14 1.22 -1.92 -6.55
C ILE A 14 1.02 -3.31 -5.98
N LYS A 15 2.04 -4.16 -6.14
CA LYS A 15 2.02 -5.50 -5.57
C LYS A 15 2.66 -5.45 -4.19
N LEU A 16 1.88 -5.75 -3.17
CA LEU A 16 2.36 -5.84 -1.79
C LEU A 16 2.35 -7.31 -1.37
N HIS A 17 3.51 -7.83 -1.02
CA HIS A 17 3.62 -9.21 -0.57
C HIS A 17 3.06 -9.38 0.83
N LEU A 18 2.50 -10.53 1.12
CA LEU A 18 1.93 -10.82 2.44
C LEU A 18 2.97 -10.67 3.56
N LYS A 19 4.22 -11.06 3.31
CA LYS A 19 5.29 -10.89 4.29
C LYS A 19 5.55 -9.42 4.61
N ASP A 20 5.44 -8.54 3.63
CA ASP A 20 5.62 -7.09 3.84
C ASP A 20 4.45 -6.54 4.65
N TRP A 21 3.24 -6.97 4.33
CA TRP A 21 2.05 -6.62 5.11
C TRP A 21 2.20 -7.05 6.58
N SER A 22 2.70 -8.26 6.80
CA SER A 22 2.90 -8.80 8.14
C SER A 22 3.98 -8.06 8.92
N ALA A 23 4.95 -7.44 8.22
CA ALA A 23 6.01 -6.66 8.83
C ALA A 23 5.56 -5.25 9.25
N LEU A 24 4.41 -4.79 8.77
CA LEU A 24 3.88 -3.48 9.14
C LEU A 24 3.37 -3.47 10.57
N THR A 25 3.48 -2.32 11.23
CA THR A 25 2.86 -2.14 12.55
C THR A 25 1.35 -2.07 12.42
N LEU A 26 0.64 -2.25 13.54
CA LEU A 26 -0.82 -2.12 13.55
C LEU A 26 -1.26 -0.72 13.09
N ALA A 27 -0.53 0.32 13.50
CA ALA A 27 -0.82 1.70 13.08
C ALA A 27 -0.66 1.86 11.56
N GLU A 28 0.38 1.29 10.99
CA GLU A 28 0.62 1.35 9.55
C GLU A 28 -0.46 0.60 8.76
N ARG A 29 -0.87 -0.57 9.23
CA ARG A 29 -1.96 -1.34 8.61
C ARG A 29 -3.27 -0.56 8.66
N ALA A 30 -3.58 0.04 9.81
CA ALA A 30 -4.78 0.85 9.97
C ALA A 30 -4.76 2.05 9.02
N ARG A 31 -3.62 2.70 8.86
CA ARG A 31 -3.46 3.82 7.94
C ARG A 31 -3.76 3.42 6.50
N LEU A 32 -3.22 2.29 6.05
CA LEU A 32 -3.47 1.81 4.69
C LEU A 32 -4.93 1.41 4.48
N ARG A 33 -5.59 0.92 5.52
CA ARG A 33 -7.02 0.60 5.47
C ARG A 33 -7.87 1.86 5.37
N ASP A 34 -7.52 2.91 6.10
CA ASP A 34 -8.35 4.11 6.26
C ASP A 34 -8.06 5.20 5.23
N LEU A 35 -6.88 5.20 4.59
CA LEU A 35 -6.56 6.18 3.58
C LEU A 35 -7.54 6.10 2.41
N PRO A 36 -8.05 7.25 1.95
CA PRO A 36 -8.98 7.26 0.81
C PRO A 36 -8.27 6.86 -0.48
N CYS A 37 -9.01 6.29 -1.42
CA CYS A 37 -8.50 5.88 -2.73
C CYS A 37 -9.58 6.02 -3.80
N SER A 38 -10.34 7.11 -3.76
CA SER A 38 -11.49 7.32 -4.65
C SER A 38 -11.24 8.34 -5.74
N SER A 39 -10.49 9.42 -5.47
CA SER A 39 -10.12 10.40 -6.48
C SER A 39 -8.73 10.10 -7.03
N GLU A 40 -8.38 10.72 -8.15
CA GLU A 40 -7.06 10.59 -8.74
C GLU A 40 -5.97 11.05 -7.78
N GLU A 41 -6.22 12.14 -7.07
CA GLU A 41 -5.31 12.66 -6.05
C GLU A 41 -5.14 11.68 -4.89
N ASP A 42 -6.25 11.07 -4.44
CA ASP A 42 -6.22 10.05 -3.40
C ASP A 42 -5.39 8.84 -3.83
N VAL A 43 -5.55 8.40 -5.07
CA VAL A 43 -4.81 7.27 -5.63
C VAL A 43 -3.31 7.56 -5.60
N ARG A 44 -2.91 8.75 -6.01
CA ARG A 44 -1.49 9.15 -5.97
C ARG A 44 -0.94 9.17 -4.55
N GLY A 45 -1.70 9.72 -3.61
CA GLY A 45 -1.32 9.76 -2.21
C GLY A 45 -1.18 8.38 -1.60
N TYR A 46 -2.11 7.49 -1.92
CA TYR A 46 -2.06 6.11 -1.45
C TYR A 46 -0.85 5.38 -2.00
N ALA A 47 -0.60 5.53 -3.30
CA ALA A 47 0.56 4.93 -3.94
C ALA A 47 1.87 5.40 -3.30
N ALA A 48 2.00 6.69 -3.05
CA ALA A 48 3.19 7.26 -2.40
C ALA A 48 3.38 6.69 -0.99
N ALA A 49 2.30 6.55 -0.22
CA ALA A 49 2.36 5.98 1.12
C ALA A 49 2.83 4.53 1.09
N VAL A 50 2.28 3.71 0.19
CA VAL A 50 2.66 2.31 0.05
C VAL A 50 4.12 2.19 -0.41
N GLU A 51 4.53 2.96 -1.39
CA GLU A 51 5.90 2.95 -1.89
C GLU A 51 6.91 3.31 -0.79
N ALA A 52 6.60 4.30 0.03
CA ALA A 52 7.46 4.71 1.14
C ALA A 52 7.58 3.58 2.17
N LEU A 53 6.49 2.91 2.49
CA LEU A 53 6.51 1.79 3.42
C LEU A 53 7.33 0.60 2.89
N VAL A 54 7.13 0.24 1.64
CA VAL A 54 7.88 -0.87 1.03
C VAL A 54 9.37 -0.54 0.97
N LEU A 55 9.72 0.66 0.58
CA LEU A 55 11.11 1.09 0.52
C LEU A 55 11.78 1.00 1.90
N ARG A 56 11.06 1.41 2.95
CA ARG A 56 11.57 1.32 4.33
C ARG A 56 11.77 -0.13 4.77
N LEU A 57 10.84 -1.02 4.41
CA LEU A 57 10.89 -2.42 4.81
C LEU A 57 11.92 -3.25 4.05
N THR A 58 12.05 -3.01 2.75
CA THR A 58 12.86 -3.85 1.87
C THR A 58 14.11 -3.17 1.35
N GLY A 59 14.20 -1.84 1.43
CA GLY A 59 15.27 -1.05 0.83
C GLY A 59 15.18 -0.99 -0.69
N LYS A 60 14.09 -1.46 -1.28
CA LYS A 60 13.87 -1.47 -2.72
C LYS A 60 12.53 -0.83 -3.07
N PRO A 61 12.40 -0.27 -4.29
CA PRO A 61 11.12 0.27 -4.75
C PRO A 61 10.02 -0.80 -4.76
N ALA A 62 8.78 -0.37 -4.56
CA ALA A 62 7.63 -1.28 -4.63
C ALA A 62 7.47 -1.84 -6.06
N GLU A 63 7.07 -3.11 -6.15
CA GLU A 63 6.76 -3.73 -7.43
C GLU A 63 5.44 -3.19 -7.98
N LYS A 64 5.40 -2.96 -9.28
CA LYS A 64 4.18 -2.53 -9.96
C LYS A 64 3.54 -3.73 -10.66
N ILE A 65 2.20 -3.73 -10.68
CA ILE A 65 1.44 -4.69 -11.46
C ILE A 65 1.34 -4.15 -12.90
N PRO A 66 1.70 -4.96 -13.89
CA PRO A 66 1.64 -4.52 -15.30
C PRO A 66 0.23 -4.22 -15.77
#